data_ed74663e73f812e18c86633bbbe35581
#
_entry.id   ed74663e73f812e18c86633bbbe35581
#
_cell.length_a   1.000
_cell.length_b   1.000
_cell.length_c   1.000
_cell.angle_alpha   90.00
_cell.angle_beta   90.00
_cell.angle_gamma   90.00
#
_symmetry.space_group_name_H-M   'P 1'
#
loop_
_entity.id
_entity.type
_entity.pdbx_description
1 polymer ?
#
loop_
_entity_poly.entity_id
_entity_poly.type
_entity_poly.pdbx_seq_one_letter_code
_entity_poly.pdbx_strand_id
1 'polypeptide(L)'
;VMCQKLKADIRTSHIPVILLTAKDSITDKEEGYQVGADSYLTKPFSASLLQSRISNLLTQRRLLSERFAIRPEKPERQSMEEKRAIITESMNKLDKEFLDKITNTITKGLAAAENIDITVLSNVMCMSSSTLYRKVKALTGMSTNEYIRKIKMQLAEKYLLEGKYSISEIAFKVGINSNVYFRQCFKEEFGMSASDYLKQLTGKSIDEKVDE
;
A
#
# COMPACT_ATOMS: atom_id res chain seq x y z
N VAL A 1 -17.92 10.40 -21.00
CA VAL A 1 -17.36 11.64 -20.47
C VAL A 1 -15.94 11.40 -20.02
N MET A 2 -15.04 12.42 -20.11
CA MET A 2 -13.61 12.29 -19.80
C MET A 2 -13.36 11.81 -18.35
N CYS A 3 -14.06 12.38 -17.37
CA CYS A 3 -13.94 11.99 -15.96
C CYS A 3 -14.19 10.50 -15.73
N GLN A 4 -15.27 9.93 -16.27
CA GLN A 4 -15.57 8.51 -16.19
C GLN A 4 -14.44 7.64 -16.73
N LYS A 5 -13.86 8.00 -17.89
CA LYS A 5 -12.73 7.28 -18.48
C LYS A 5 -11.51 7.30 -17.56
N LEU A 6 -11.19 8.46 -16.97
CA LEU A 6 -10.08 8.58 -16.01
C LEU A 6 -10.31 7.73 -14.75
N LYS A 7 -11.54 7.73 -14.24
CA LYS A 7 -11.87 6.99 -13.00
C LYS A 7 -12.07 5.49 -13.21
N ALA A 8 -12.44 5.08 -14.42
CA ALA A 8 -12.57 3.66 -14.78
C ALA A 8 -11.25 3.00 -15.20
N ASP A 9 -10.22 3.77 -15.54
CA ASP A 9 -8.91 3.23 -15.89
C ASP A 9 -8.05 3.02 -14.65
N ILE A 10 -7.61 1.78 -14.42
CA ILE A 10 -6.78 1.40 -13.28
C ILE A 10 -5.48 2.21 -13.17
N ARG A 11 -4.98 2.78 -14.30
CA ARG A 11 -3.76 3.59 -14.33
C ARG A 11 -3.97 5.00 -13.78
N THR A 12 -5.21 5.51 -13.81
CA THR A 12 -5.56 6.90 -13.49
C THR A 12 -6.64 7.05 -12.42
N SER A 13 -7.28 5.97 -11.99
CA SER A 13 -8.34 5.97 -10.97
C SER A 13 -7.94 6.70 -9.68
N HIS A 14 -6.65 6.64 -9.30
CA HIS A 14 -6.11 7.30 -8.12
C HIS A 14 -5.94 8.82 -8.25
N ILE A 15 -6.05 9.40 -9.46
CA ILE A 15 -5.83 10.83 -9.67
C ILE A 15 -7.07 11.61 -9.24
N PRO A 16 -6.95 12.61 -8.31
CA PRO A 16 -8.07 13.46 -7.94
C PRO A 16 -8.56 14.28 -9.12
N VAL A 17 -9.88 14.36 -9.27
CA VAL A 17 -10.53 15.11 -10.36
C VAL A 17 -11.50 16.11 -9.78
N ILE A 18 -11.31 17.39 -10.09
CA ILE A 18 -12.26 18.47 -9.79
C ILE A 18 -12.94 18.88 -11.08
N LEU A 19 -14.27 18.78 -11.14
CA LEU A 19 -15.05 19.26 -12.27
C LEU A 19 -15.35 20.75 -12.12
N LEU A 20 -14.97 21.54 -13.12
CA LEU A 20 -15.26 22.98 -13.22
C LEU A 20 -16.32 23.19 -14.29
N THR A 21 -17.52 23.63 -13.93
CA THR A 21 -18.66 23.70 -14.82
C THR A 21 -19.43 25.01 -14.68
N ALA A 22 -20.13 25.43 -15.75
CA ALA A 22 -21.09 26.53 -15.71
C ALA A 22 -22.50 26.09 -15.26
N LYS A 23 -22.75 24.79 -15.15
CA LYS A 23 -24.02 24.21 -14.74
C LYS A 23 -24.14 24.21 -13.21
N ASP A 24 -25.24 24.71 -12.68
CA ASP A 24 -25.45 24.90 -11.24
C ASP A 24 -26.68 24.15 -10.68
N SER A 25 -27.37 23.37 -11.50
CA SER A 25 -28.52 22.59 -11.04
C SER A 25 -28.08 21.46 -10.10
N ILE A 26 -28.96 21.07 -9.18
CA ILE A 26 -28.73 19.94 -8.26
C ILE A 26 -28.50 18.65 -9.03
N THR A 27 -29.28 18.43 -10.10
CA THR A 27 -29.15 17.26 -10.99
C THR A 27 -27.79 17.21 -11.69
N ASP A 28 -27.26 18.33 -12.14
CA ASP A 28 -25.93 18.38 -12.77
C ASP A 28 -24.80 18.09 -11.76
N LYS A 29 -24.97 18.47 -10.47
CA LYS A 29 -24.03 18.12 -9.39
C LYS A 29 -24.07 16.63 -9.06
N GLU A 30 -25.28 16.06 -8.98
CA GLU A 30 -25.46 14.60 -8.78
C GLU A 30 -24.85 13.80 -9.92
N GLU A 31 -25.09 14.18 -11.19
CA GLU A 31 -24.43 13.58 -12.34
C GLU A 31 -22.90 13.71 -12.25
N GLY A 32 -22.38 14.85 -11.82
CA GLY A 32 -20.95 15.08 -11.63
C GLY A 32 -20.33 14.12 -10.61
N TYR A 33 -21.00 13.84 -9.51
CA TYR A 33 -20.57 12.85 -8.52
C TYR A 33 -20.75 11.41 -9.01
N GLN A 34 -21.83 11.10 -9.73
CA GLN A 34 -22.06 9.77 -10.31
C GLN A 34 -20.98 9.38 -11.34
N VAL A 35 -20.37 10.35 -12.04
CA VAL A 35 -19.23 10.07 -12.94
C VAL A 35 -17.90 9.88 -12.18
N GLY A 36 -17.92 9.91 -10.85
CA GLY A 36 -16.78 9.61 -9.99
C GLY A 36 -15.82 10.78 -9.76
N ALA A 37 -16.24 12.02 -9.95
CA ALA A 37 -15.43 13.19 -9.60
C ALA A 37 -15.25 13.31 -8.08
N ASP A 38 -14.04 13.65 -7.64
CA ASP A 38 -13.74 13.83 -6.20
C ASP A 38 -14.25 15.18 -5.68
N SER A 39 -14.47 16.17 -6.56
CA SER A 39 -15.06 17.47 -6.23
C SER A 39 -15.71 18.12 -7.45
N TYR A 40 -16.64 19.04 -7.17
CA TYR A 40 -17.40 19.79 -8.16
C TYR A 40 -17.35 21.28 -7.80
N LEU A 41 -17.17 22.15 -8.81
CA LEU A 41 -17.12 23.58 -8.61
C LEU A 41 -17.83 24.32 -9.75
N THR A 42 -18.83 25.14 -9.42
CA THR A 42 -19.60 25.92 -10.40
C THR A 42 -18.93 27.26 -10.71
N LYS A 43 -18.92 27.65 -11.98
CA LYS A 43 -18.45 28.96 -12.44
C LYS A 43 -19.58 30.00 -12.28
N PRO A 44 -19.28 31.21 -11.82
CA PRO A 44 -17.97 31.73 -11.41
C PRO A 44 -17.57 31.26 -10.00
N PHE A 45 -16.29 30.94 -9.77
CA PHE A 45 -15.75 30.57 -8.47
C PHE A 45 -14.55 31.45 -8.10
N SER A 46 -14.30 31.63 -6.80
CA SER A 46 -13.12 32.32 -6.33
C SER A 46 -11.89 31.42 -6.37
N ALA A 47 -10.72 32.02 -6.62
CA ALA A 47 -9.44 31.28 -6.56
C ALA A 47 -9.22 30.63 -5.18
N SER A 48 -9.61 31.30 -4.10
CA SER A 48 -9.52 30.77 -2.73
C SER A 48 -10.36 29.51 -2.53
N LEU A 49 -11.56 29.43 -3.11
CA LEU A 49 -12.42 28.25 -3.03
C LEU A 49 -11.79 27.05 -3.79
N LEU A 50 -11.27 27.27 -4.99
CA LEU A 50 -10.56 26.24 -5.75
C LEU A 50 -9.33 25.77 -4.98
N GLN A 51 -8.53 26.67 -4.43
CA GLN A 51 -7.33 26.34 -3.64
C GLN A 51 -7.69 25.51 -2.39
N SER A 52 -8.76 25.86 -1.69
CA SER A 52 -9.25 25.09 -0.52
C SER A 52 -9.66 23.66 -0.93
N ARG A 53 -10.36 23.49 -2.07
CA ARG A 53 -10.72 22.15 -2.58
C ARG A 53 -9.52 21.31 -2.93
N ILE A 54 -8.53 21.88 -3.62
CA ILE A 54 -7.27 21.19 -3.94
C ILE A 54 -6.57 20.77 -2.65
N SER A 55 -6.39 21.70 -1.69
CA SER A 55 -5.72 21.42 -0.42
C SER A 55 -6.41 20.29 0.37
N ASN A 56 -7.74 20.29 0.42
CA ASN A 56 -8.49 19.23 1.09
C ASN A 56 -8.28 17.86 0.45
N LEU A 57 -8.36 17.76 -0.89
CA LEU A 57 -8.13 16.50 -1.60
C LEU A 57 -6.70 15.98 -1.42
N LEU A 58 -5.70 16.86 -1.46
CA LEU A 58 -4.30 16.48 -1.22
C LEU A 58 -4.07 16.05 0.22
N THR A 59 -4.68 16.73 1.19
CA THR A 59 -4.59 16.37 2.62
C THR A 59 -5.23 15.01 2.90
N GLN A 60 -6.42 14.73 2.35
CA GLN A 60 -7.05 13.42 2.49
C GLN A 60 -6.16 12.30 1.94
N ARG A 61 -5.54 12.51 0.78
CA ARG A 61 -4.61 11.53 0.20
C ARG A 61 -3.36 11.34 1.04
N ARG A 62 -2.80 12.43 1.57
CA ARG A 62 -1.64 12.34 2.47
C ARG A 62 -1.98 11.53 3.72
N LEU A 63 -3.12 11.78 4.36
CA LEU A 63 -3.56 11.02 5.52
C LEU A 63 -3.76 9.52 5.21
N LEU A 64 -4.30 9.20 4.05
CA LEU A 64 -4.41 7.80 3.60
C LEU A 64 -3.03 7.16 3.43
N SER A 65 -2.10 7.83 2.75
CA SER A 65 -0.75 7.30 2.53
C SER A 65 0.05 7.18 3.83
N GLU A 66 -0.09 8.12 4.75
CA GLU A 66 0.53 8.07 6.08
C GLU A 66 0.06 6.84 6.88
N ARG A 67 -1.22 6.48 6.79
CA ARG A 67 -1.75 5.26 7.43
C ARG A 67 -1.11 3.97 6.89
N PHE A 68 -0.77 3.93 5.60
CA PHE A 68 0.00 2.81 5.04
C PHE A 68 1.45 2.78 5.54
N ALA A 69 2.02 3.95 5.81
CA ALA A 69 3.41 4.09 6.26
C ALA A 69 3.58 3.89 7.78
N ILE A 70 2.48 3.92 8.57
CA ILE A 70 2.56 3.75 10.04
C ILE A 70 3.18 2.40 10.35
N ARG A 71 4.32 2.45 11.03
CA ARG A 71 4.99 1.30 11.66
C ARG A 71 4.34 1.06 13.01
N PRO A 72 3.97 -0.16 13.38
CA PRO A 72 3.47 -0.43 14.71
C PRO A 72 4.59 -0.20 15.74
N GLU A 73 4.38 0.74 16.66
CA GLU A 73 5.32 0.96 17.78
C GLU A 73 5.33 -0.22 18.78
N LYS A 74 4.29 -1.07 18.73
CA LYS A 74 4.19 -2.31 19.51
C LYS A 74 3.46 -3.39 18.69
N PRO A 75 3.83 -4.66 18.83
CA PRO A 75 3.19 -5.78 18.16
C PRO A 75 1.82 -6.10 18.80
N GLU A 76 0.78 -5.38 18.42
CA GLU A 76 -0.60 -5.68 18.82
C GLU A 76 -1.30 -6.39 17.66
N ARG A 77 -1.56 -7.71 17.82
CA ARG A 77 -2.14 -8.58 16.78
C ARG A 77 -3.49 -8.09 16.23
N GLN A 78 -4.35 -7.51 17.05
CA GLN A 78 -5.70 -7.09 16.65
C GLN A 78 -5.74 -5.75 15.89
N SER A 79 -4.78 -4.86 16.11
CA SER A 79 -4.81 -3.50 15.54
C SER A 79 -4.45 -3.43 14.05
N MET A 80 -3.72 -4.42 13.51
CA MET A 80 -3.22 -4.38 12.12
C MET A 80 -4.29 -4.74 11.09
N GLU A 81 -5.14 -5.73 11.36
CA GLU A 81 -6.25 -6.11 10.48
C GLU A 81 -7.35 -5.06 10.49
N GLU A 82 -7.69 -4.52 11.67
CA GLU A 82 -8.67 -3.44 11.80
C GLU A 82 -8.20 -2.16 11.13
N LYS A 83 -6.93 -1.76 11.30
CA LYS A 83 -6.35 -0.60 10.61
C LYS A 83 -6.34 -0.79 9.09
N ARG A 84 -6.05 -2.00 8.60
CA ARG A 84 -6.15 -2.33 7.17
C ARG A 84 -7.58 -2.22 6.66
N ALA A 85 -8.56 -2.74 7.39
CA ALA A 85 -9.98 -2.69 7.01
C ALA A 85 -10.46 -1.24 6.84
N ILE A 86 -10.16 -0.36 7.80
CA ILE A 86 -10.56 1.06 7.77
C ILE A 86 -9.90 1.80 6.58
N ILE A 87 -8.63 1.55 6.30
CA ILE A 87 -7.92 2.16 5.16
C ILE A 87 -8.54 1.69 3.84
N THR A 88 -8.86 0.41 3.78
CA THR A 88 -9.40 -0.23 2.58
C THR A 88 -10.82 0.26 2.27
N GLU A 89 -11.62 0.57 3.29
CA GLU A 89 -13.00 1.05 3.14
C GLU A 89 -13.06 2.48 2.57
N SER A 90 -12.03 3.29 2.79
CA SER A 90 -11.93 4.66 2.26
C SER A 90 -11.31 4.77 0.86
N MET A 91 -10.84 3.65 0.29
CA MET A 91 -10.27 3.61 -1.07
C MET A 91 -11.33 3.27 -2.10
N ASN A 92 -11.20 3.80 -3.33
CA ASN A 92 -12.05 3.34 -4.40
C ASN A 92 -11.73 1.87 -4.76
N LYS A 93 -12.73 1.17 -5.28
CA LYS A 93 -12.66 -0.27 -5.59
C LYS A 93 -11.47 -0.65 -6.49
N LEU A 94 -11.19 0.13 -7.53
CA LEU A 94 -10.10 -0.13 -8.47
C LEU A 94 -8.71 0.02 -7.83
N ASP A 95 -8.57 0.98 -6.92
CA ASP A 95 -7.29 1.19 -6.22
C ASP A 95 -7.04 0.08 -5.19
N LYS A 96 -8.10 -0.42 -4.55
CA LYS A 96 -8.03 -1.61 -3.69
C LYS A 96 -7.64 -2.85 -4.49
N GLU A 97 -8.36 -3.16 -5.57
CA GLU A 97 -8.06 -4.28 -6.46
C GLU A 97 -6.62 -4.22 -7.01
N PHE A 98 -6.13 -3.01 -7.28
CA PHE A 98 -4.76 -2.80 -7.72
C PHE A 98 -3.74 -3.21 -6.65
N LEU A 99 -3.89 -2.74 -5.40
CA LEU A 99 -2.98 -3.09 -4.31
C LEU A 99 -3.09 -4.58 -3.94
N ASP A 100 -4.29 -5.14 -3.93
CA ASP A 100 -4.51 -6.56 -3.70
C ASP A 100 -3.83 -7.42 -4.76
N LYS A 101 -3.92 -7.04 -6.04
CA LYS A 101 -3.27 -7.74 -7.14
C LYS A 101 -1.74 -7.69 -7.01
N ILE A 102 -1.15 -6.53 -6.68
CA ILE A 102 0.29 -6.43 -6.43
C ILE A 102 0.71 -7.29 -5.26
N THR A 103 0.02 -7.18 -4.12
CA THR A 103 0.31 -7.96 -2.91
C THR A 103 0.25 -9.46 -3.18
N ASN A 104 -0.82 -9.91 -3.86
CA ASN A 104 -0.99 -11.31 -4.23
C ASN A 104 0.11 -11.79 -5.21
N THR A 105 0.53 -10.95 -6.16
CA THR A 105 1.61 -11.28 -7.09
C THR A 105 2.93 -11.47 -6.33
N ILE A 106 3.25 -10.56 -5.42
CA ILE A 106 4.46 -10.68 -4.58
C ILE A 106 4.41 -11.96 -3.74
N THR A 107 3.30 -12.17 -3.02
CA THR A 107 3.17 -13.32 -2.10
C THR A 107 3.22 -14.66 -2.83
N LYS A 108 2.53 -14.79 -3.98
CA LYS A 108 2.55 -16.01 -4.79
C LYS A 108 3.92 -16.26 -5.41
N GLY A 109 4.57 -15.24 -5.96
CA GLY A 109 5.89 -15.39 -6.54
C GLY A 109 6.94 -15.80 -5.50
N LEU A 110 6.91 -15.21 -4.29
CA LEU A 110 7.79 -15.63 -3.19
C LEU A 110 7.53 -17.08 -2.76
N ALA A 111 6.27 -17.52 -2.73
CA ALA A 111 5.92 -18.92 -2.45
C ALA A 111 6.43 -19.89 -3.55
N ALA A 112 6.55 -19.42 -4.80
CA ALA A 112 7.13 -20.16 -5.91
C ALA A 112 8.67 -20.01 -6.02
N ALA A 113 9.32 -19.36 -5.05
CA ALA A 113 10.75 -19.03 -5.06
C ALA A 113 11.18 -18.15 -6.25
N GLU A 114 10.26 -17.34 -6.78
CA GLU A 114 10.54 -16.41 -7.87
C GLU A 114 11.10 -15.09 -7.32
N ASN A 115 12.02 -14.49 -8.09
CA ASN A 115 12.49 -13.15 -7.77
C ASN A 115 11.48 -12.10 -8.26
N ILE A 116 10.80 -11.46 -7.32
CA ILE A 116 9.80 -10.42 -7.63
C ILE A 116 10.42 -9.04 -7.52
N ASP A 117 10.51 -8.38 -8.67
CA ASP A 117 11.01 -7.01 -8.82
C ASP A 117 9.97 -6.09 -9.51
N ILE A 118 10.36 -4.84 -9.74
CA ILE A 118 9.52 -3.83 -10.41
C ILE A 118 9.16 -4.29 -11.83
N THR A 119 10.05 -4.99 -12.53
CA THR A 119 9.85 -5.43 -13.91
C THR A 119 8.73 -6.47 -13.98
N VAL A 120 8.80 -7.46 -13.09
CA VAL A 120 7.74 -8.50 -12.97
C VAL A 120 6.40 -7.85 -12.66
N LEU A 121 6.34 -6.96 -11.67
CA LEU A 121 5.10 -6.27 -11.31
C LEU A 121 4.56 -5.40 -12.44
N SER A 122 5.42 -4.69 -13.16
CA SER A 122 5.04 -3.85 -14.31
C SER A 122 4.39 -4.69 -15.42
N ASN A 123 4.97 -5.85 -15.71
CA ASN A 123 4.43 -6.78 -16.71
C ASN A 123 3.07 -7.34 -16.28
N VAL A 124 2.95 -7.84 -15.04
CA VAL A 124 1.68 -8.39 -14.51
C VAL A 124 0.57 -7.34 -14.45
N MET A 125 0.93 -6.09 -14.17
CA MET A 125 -0.02 -4.99 -14.10
C MET A 125 -0.29 -4.33 -15.47
N CYS A 126 0.42 -4.75 -16.53
CA CYS A 126 0.36 -4.16 -17.87
C CYS A 126 0.58 -2.64 -17.83
N MET A 127 1.58 -2.19 -17.08
CA MET A 127 1.93 -0.79 -16.86
C MET A 127 3.42 -0.55 -17.06
N SER A 128 3.79 0.67 -17.47
CA SER A 128 5.20 1.07 -17.39
C SER A 128 5.66 1.18 -15.93
N SER A 129 6.94 0.93 -15.65
CA SER A 129 7.50 1.05 -14.30
C SER A 129 7.28 2.44 -13.69
N SER A 130 7.28 3.50 -14.52
CA SER A 130 6.99 4.86 -14.05
C SER A 130 5.52 5.07 -13.67
N THR A 131 4.59 4.44 -14.39
CA THR A 131 3.15 4.49 -14.05
C THR A 131 2.88 3.70 -12.77
N LEU A 132 3.46 2.50 -12.65
CA LEU A 132 3.40 1.66 -11.46
C LEU A 132 3.93 2.42 -10.23
N TYR A 133 5.14 3.00 -10.35
CA TYR A 133 5.75 3.80 -9.27
C TYR A 133 4.84 4.93 -8.81
N ARG A 134 4.34 5.77 -9.77
CA ARG A 134 3.47 6.90 -9.43
C ARG A 134 2.20 6.47 -8.72
N LYS A 135 1.57 5.38 -9.17
CA LYS A 135 0.34 4.88 -8.55
C LYS A 135 0.61 4.29 -7.17
N VAL A 136 1.62 3.44 -7.00
CA VAL A 136 2.00 2.90 -5.69
C VAL A 136 2.33 4.04 -4.73
N LYS A 137 3.15 5.02 -5.16
CA LYS A 137 3.51 6.19 -4.34
C LYS A 137 2.30 7.03 -3.93
N ALA A 138 1.37 7.25 -4.86
CA ALA A 138 0.15 8.03 -4.58
C ALA A 138 -0.79 7.32 -3.59
N LEU A 139 -0.87 5.99 -3.64
CA LEU A 139 -1.77 5.20 -2.78
C LEU A 139 -1.17 4.89 -1.40
N THR A 140 0.14 4.62 -1.35
CA THR A 140 0.79 4.09 -0.15
C THR A 140 1.81 5.04 0.49
N GLY A 141 2.18 6.12 -0.19
CA GLY A 141 3.28 7.00 0.22
C GLY A 141 4.67 6.40 0.01
N MET A 142 4.79 5.14 -0.40
CA MET A 142 6.03 4.39 -0.55
C MET A 142 6.47 4.29 -2.01
N SER A 143 7.77 4.16 -2.26
CA SER A 143 8.27 3.69 -3.55
C SER A 143 7.84 2.23 -3.78
N THR A 144 7.89 1.76 -5.03
CA THR A 144 7.54 0.37 -5.34
C THR A 144 8.46 -0.63 -4.62
N ASN A 145 9.75 -0.32 -4.51
CA ASN A 145 10.70 -1.18 -3.79
C ASN A 145 10.43 -1.21 -2.27
N GLU A 146 10.10 -0.07 -1.66
CA GLU A 146 9.70 -0.02 -0.25
C GLU A 146 8.43 -0.82 -0.02
N TYR A 147 7.46 -0.75 -0.94
CA TYR A 147 6.22 -1.52 -0.83
C TYR A 147 6.49 -3.03 -0.96
N ILE A 148 7.31 -3.47 -1.92
CA ILE A 148 7.74 -4.88 -2.05
C ILE A 148 8.41 -5.34 -0.76
N ARG A 149 9.36 -4.55 -0.22
CA ARG A 149 10.06 -4.86 1.03
C ARG A 149 9.08 -5.00 2.20
N LYS A 150 8.10 -4.09 2.31
CA LYS A 150 7.08 -4.16 3.36
C LYS A 150 6.27 -5.46 3.29
N ILE A 151 5.83 -5.87 2.10
CA ILE A 151 5.10 -7.14 1.92
C ILE A 151 6.00 -8.34 2.28
N LYS A 152 7.29 -8.31 1.89
CA LYS A 152 8.27 -9.33 2.29
C LYS A 152 8.39 -9.43 3.82
N MET A 153 8.46 -8.31 4.53
CA MET A 153 8.54 -8.30 5.99
C MET A 153 7.26 -8.79 6.67
N GLN A 154 6.08 -8.45 6.13
CA GLN A 154 4.81 -8.97 6.63
C GLN A 154 4.68 -10.48 6.43
N LEU A 155 5.21 -11.02 5.33
CA LEU A 155 5.26 -12.46 5.11
C LEU A 155 6.29 -13.13 6.04
N ALA A 156 7.43 -12.47 6.29
CA ALA A 156 8.43 -12.93 7.25
C ALA A 156 7.85 -13.02 8.67
N GLU A 157 7.08 -12.02 9.11
CA GLU A 157 6.37 -12.04 10.38
C GLU A 157 5.45 -13.26 10.48
N LYS A 158 4.66 -13.54 9.43
CA LYS A 158 3.79 -14.72 9.40
C LYS A 158 4.57 -16.02 9.58
N TYR A 159 5.67 -16.22 8.84
CA TYR A 159 6.51 -17.41 8.98
C TYR A 159 7.17 -17.50 10.35
N LEU A 160 7.57 -16.36 10.92
CA LEU A 160 8.14 -16.29 12.26
C LEU A 160 7.15 -16.76 13.33
N LEU A 161 5.88 -16.35 13.21
CA LEU A 161 4.81 -16.74 14.14
C LEU A 161 4.37 -18.20 13.97
N GLU A 162 4.55 -18.79 12.79
CA GLU A 162 4.34 -20.23 12.57
C GLU A 162 5.35 -21.08 13.36
N GLY A 163 6.54 -20.55 13.68
CA GLY A 163 7.57 -21.21 14.49
C GLY A 163 8.19 -22.45 13.85
N LYS A 164 8.04 -22.61 12.51
CA LYS A 164 8.51 -23.79 11.78
C LYS A 164 9.88 -23.60 11.14
N TYR A 165 10.33 -22.36 11.00
CA TYR A 165 11.50 -21.99 10.22
C TYR A 165 12.49 -21.20 11.07
N SER A 166 13.79 -21.42 10.85
CA SER A 166 14.85 -20.54 11.37
C SER A 166 14.80 -19.15 10.71
N ILE A 167 15.47 -18.18 11.32
CA ILE A 167 15.54 -16.81 10.77
C ILE A 167 16.18 -16.80 9.36
N SER A 168 17.21 -17.64 9.15
CA SER A 168 17.87 -17.78 7.85
C SER A 168 16.94 -18.37 6.77
N GLU A 169 16.16 -19.39 7.13
CA GLU A 169 15.17 -19.96 6.23
C GLU A 169 14.04 -18.98 5.91
N ILE A 170 13.60 -18.18 6.89
CA ILE A 170 12.61 -17.13 6.68
C ILE A 170 13.15 -16.08 5.70
N ALA A 171 14.39 -15.61 5.91
CA ALA A 171 15.02 -14.66 5.00
C ALA A 171 15.04 -15.18 3.56
N PHE A 172 15.46 -16.44 3.37
CA PHE A 172 15.45 -17.07 2.06
C PHE A 172 14.04 -17.20 1.45
N LYS A 173 13.05 -17.64 2.24
CA LYS A 173 11.64 -17.77 1.79
C LYS A 173 11.01 -16.45 1.35
N VAL A 174 11.42 -15.33 1.93
CA VAL A 174 10.96 -14.01 1.51
C VAL A 174 11.85 -13.37 0.42
N GLY A 175 12.75 -14.17 -0.17
CA GLY A 175 13.61 -13.74 -1.27
C GLY A 175 14.65 -12.68 -0.85
N ILE A 176 15.26 -12.86 0.32
CA ILE A 176 16.37 -12.04 0.83
C ILE A 176 17.54 -12.97 1.14
N ASN A 177 18.57 -12.93 0.29
CA ASN A 177 19.71 -13.83 0.40
C ASN A 177 20.74 -13.42 1.46
N SER A 178 20.66 -12.18 1.98
CA SER A 178 21.56 -11.69 3.01
C SER A 178 20.85 -11.65 4.38
N ASN A 179 21.28 -12.48 5.31
CA ASN A 179 20.76 -12.48 6.68
C ASN A 179 20.99 -11.15 7.41
N VAL A 180 22.11 -10.47 7.13
CA VAL A 180 22.40 -9.14 7.69
C VAL A 180 21.38 -8.12 7.20
N TYR A 181 21.13 -8.10 5.87
CA TYR A 181 20.13 -7.21 5.28
C TYR A 181 18.71 -7.54 5.75
N PHE A 182 18.37 -8.82 5.88
CA PHE A 182 17.06 -9.24 6.43
C PHE A 182 16.87 -8.72 7.87
N ARG A 183 17.84 -8.93 8.76
CA ARG A 183 17.78 -8.45 10.15
C ARG A 183 17.60 -6.93 10.22
N GLN A 184 18.32 -6.19 9.38
CA GLN A 184 18.16 -4.75 9.29
C GLN A 184 16.74 -4.36 8.83
N CYS A 185 16.23 -4.93 7.74
CA CYS A 185 14.88 -4.68 7.22
C CYS A 185 13.79 -5.02 8.25
N PHE A 186 13.96 -6.15 8.96
CA PHE A 186 13.01 -6.56 9.98
C PHE A 186 13.00 -5.58 11.16
N LYS A 187 14.18 -5.17 11.64
CA LYS A 187 14.29 -4.16 12.71
C LYS A 187 13.75 -2.80 12.28
N GLU A 188 13.96 -2.38 11.01
CA GLU A 188 13.40 -1.16 10.48
C GLU A 188 11.88 -1.21 10.41
N GLU A 189 11.26 -2.35 10.05
CA GLU A 189 9.81 -2.49 9.92
C GLU A 189 9.11 -2.64 11.27
N PHE A 190 9.66 -3.44 12.19
CA PHE A 190 9.00 -3.81 13.46
C PHE A 190 9.62 -3.15 14.70
N GLY A 191 10.67 -2.36 14.54
CA GLY A 191 11.32 -1.64 15.64
C GLY A 191 12.25 -2.49 16.51
N MET A 192 12.29 -3.81 16.32
CA MET A 192 13.08 -4.76 17.12
C MET A 192 13.55 -5.95 16.27
N SER A 193 14.45 -6.77 16.84
CA SER A 193 14.92 -7.99 16.15
C SER A 193 13.81 -9.03 16.03
N ALA A 194 13.92 -9.93 15.05
CA ALA A 194 12.94 -11.00 14.85
C ALA A 194 12.84 -11.93 16.08
N SER A 195 13.97 -12.18 16.77
CA SER A 195 14.01 -12.98 18.00
C SER A 195 13.27 -12.29 19.14
N ASP A 196 13.50 -10.99 19.36
CA ASP A 196 12.82 -10.22 20.40
C ASP A 196 11.32 -10.10 20.10
N TYR A 197 10.97 -9.91 18.81
CA TYR A 197 9.60 -9.84 18.35
C TYR A 197 8.82 -11.13 18.69
N LEU A 198 9.40 -12.29 18.37
CA LEU A 198 8.78 -13.58 18.70
C LEU A 198 8.64 -13.78 20.19
N LYS A 199 9.70 -13.48 20.96
CA LYS A 199 9.70 -13.60 22.43
C LYS A 199 8.62 -12.73 23.06
N GLN A 200 8.44 -11.51 22.59
CA GLN A 200 7.44 -10.58 23.11
C GLN A 200 6.00 -11.06 22.85
N LEU A 201 5.74 -11.65 21.67
CA LEU A 201 4.39 -12.08 21.29
C LEU A 201 3.99 -13.46 21.81
N THR A 202 4.94 -14.38 21.93
CA THR A 202 4.64 -15.79 22.22
C THR A 202 5.21 -16.27 23.54
N GLY A 203 6.12 -15.50 24.18
CA GLY A 203 6.92 -15.95 25.32
C GLY A 203 7.93 -17.06 24.98
N LYS A 204 8.03 -17.45 23.69
CA LYS A 204 8.97 -18.48 23.22
C LYS A 204 10.22 -17.83 22.65
N SER A 205 11.40 -18.36 23.02
CA SER A 205 12.66 -18.05 22.34
C SER A 205 12.80 -18.93 21.10
N ILE A 206 13.34 -18.39 20.01
CA ILE A 206 13.89 -19.23 18.94
C ILE A 206 15.19 -19.76 19.51
N ASP A 207 15.33 -21.08 19.68
CA ASP A 207 16.64 -21.68 19.84
C ASP A 207 17.42 -21.30 18.57
N GLU A 208 18.43 -20.47 18.73
CA GLU A 208 19.41 -20.23 17.68
C GLU A 208 20.09 -21.59 17.44
N LYS A 209 19.55 -22.33 16.46
CA LYS A 209 20.38 -23.34 15.81
C LYS A 209 21.46 -22.55 15.08
N VAL A 210 22.56 -22.42 15.77
CA VAL A 210 23.80 -21.85 15.25
C VAL A 210 24.12 -22.66 14.01
N ASP A 211 24.08 -21.98 12.85
CA ASP A 211 24.64 -22.51 11.62
C ASP A 211 26.16 -22.62 11.86
N GLU A 212 26.65 -23.86 12.07
CA GLU A 212 28.06 -24.23 11.88
C GLU A 212 28.39 -24.30 10.39
#